data_e69cd8fde11355152780dcc01ef8bb77
#
_entry.id   e69cd8fde11355152780dcc01ef8bb77
#
_cell.length_a   1.000
_cell.length_b   1.000
_cell.length_c   1.000
_cell.angle_alpha   90.00
_cell.angle_beta   90.00
_cell.angle_gamma   90.00
#
_symmetry.space_group_name_H-M   'P 1'
#
loop_
_entity.id
_entity.type
_entity.pdbx_description
1 polymer ?
#
loop_
_entity_poly.entity_id
_entity_poly.type
_entity_poly.pdbx_seq_one_letter_code
_entity_poly.pdbx_strand_id
1 'polypeptide(L)'
;MKVINIILASIIIYLGVGSTCFSQENDKALLERVDKVYRLIPIDLNTDELLQKINEVEKYVGLVIDSIESKEAKEKARLIQAKGLLWSLGSYVFETGDKGLKDELSKRIKWVDLDSPSLELLDDIDVANLLNGYFRLFMPDLSELDRATYVLYNIKSEKIRNPYVLTALVSTLKQNGYTDAIQGVIEDIELCSKTESTIQKAHELKAQYYPVRVGEMAPDFEMEDEFGKMVKLSDFRGKMVFIDVWATWCGGCVEGLPYFMALRDQYKDQKDLVLLTISDDGIEAKSRWLKFLKEKKYSGKVPHLIINKEKDNFTKDYCITGIPRYILIDKEGKIVNAWHVAAKHELFSWAFNMELENMNRK
;
A
#
# COMPACT_ATOMS: atom_id res chain seq x y z
N MET A 1 -39.04 -5.02 5.22
CA MET A 1 -39.70 -5.11 3.92
C MET A 1 -40.03 -3.76 3.25
N LYS A 2 -40.70 -2.77 3.87
CA LYS A 2 -40.98 -1.49 3.20
C LYS A 2 -39.77 -0.61 2.91
N VAL A 3 -38.75 -0.63 3.74
CA VAL A 3 -37.49 0.17 3.57
C VAL A 3 -36.65 -0.41 2.44
N ILE A 4 -36.55 -1.74 2.33
CA ILE A 4 -35.80 -2.46 1.29
C ILE A 4 -36.33 -2.16 -0.11
N ASN A 5 -37.66 -2.14 -0.27
CA ASN A 5 -38.30 -1.79 -1.56
C ASN A 5 -38.10 -0.30 -1.95
N ILE A 6 -37.90 0.59 -0.98
CA ILE A 6 -37.60 2.00 -1.25
C ILE A 6 -36.18 2.18 -1.77
N ILE A 7 -35.20 1.39 -1.23
CA ILE A 7 -33.81 1.45 -1.67
C ILE A 7 -33.66 0.86 -3.08
N LEU A 8 -34.36 -0.21 -3.42
CA LEU A 8 -34.40 -0.76 -4.78
C LEU A 8 -35.03 0.24 -5.79
N ALA A 9 -36.15 0.83 -5.41
CA ALA A 9 -36.76 1.90 -6.21
C ALA A 9 -35.78 3.08 -6.36
N SER A 10 -35.00 3.41 -5.32
CA SER A 10 -33.99 4.46 -5.38
C SER A 10 -32.79 4.10 -6.25
N ILE A 11 -32.30 2.85 -6.23
CA ILE A 11 -31.23 2.37 -7.10
C ILE A 11 -31.71 2.35 -8.56
N ILE A 12 -32.91 1.86 -8.80
CA ILE A 12 -33.56 1.84 -10.11
C ILE A 12 -33.81 3.29 -10.60
N ILE A 13 -34.25 4.20 -9.75
CA ILE A 13 -34.48 5.61 -10.07
C ILE A 13 -33.15 6.37 -10.21
N TYR A 14 -32.15 6.12 -9.34
CA TYR A 14 -30.86 6.79 -9.41
C TYR A 14 -30.03 6.36 -10.64
N LEU A 15 -30.23 5.13 -11.12
CA LEU A 15 -29.65 4.65 -12.37
C LEU A 15 -30.46 5.03 -13.60
N GLY A 16 -31.57 5.80 -13.43
CA GLY A 16 -32.44 6.24 -14.54
C GLY A 16 -33.28 5.12 -15.13
N VAL A 17 -33.55 4.06 -14.37
CA VAL A 17 -34.35 2.92 -14.84
C VAL A 17 -35.82 3.13 -14.47
N GLY A 18 -36.51 4.07 -15.11
CA GLY A 18 -37.89 3.88 -15.48
C GLY A 18 -37.92 2.78 -16.57
N SER A 19 -38.96 1.98 -16.65
CA SER A 19 -39.16 0.83 -17.53
C SER A 19 -38.80 1.03 -19.04
N THR A 20 -37.81 1.82 -19.34
CA THR A 20 -37.32 2.18 -20.66
C THR A 20 -36.24 1.21 -21.10
N CYS A 21 -36.51 0.62 -22.18
CA CYS A 21 -35.69 -0.23 -23.01
C CYS A 21 -34.21 0.23 -23.05
N PHE A 22 -33.28 -0.63 -22.64
CA PHE A 22 -31.82 -0.42 -22.81
C PHE A 22 -31.41 -0.28 -24.29
N SER A 23 -32.33 -0.49 -25.21
CA SER A 23 -32.13 -0.49 -26.66
C SER A 23 -31.66 0.84 -27.28
N GLN A 24 -31.55 1.91 -26.50
CA GLN A 24 -31.02 3.21 -26.97
C GLN A 24 -29.66 3.57 -26.35
N GLU A 25 -29.14 2.77 -25.42
CA GLU A 25 -27.84 3.02 -24.81
C GLU A 25 -26.74 2.28 -25.59
N ASN A 26 -25.60 2.95 -25.73
CA ASN A 26 -24.42 2.28 -26.29
C ASN A 26 -23.74 1.34 -25.27
N ASP A 27 -22.98 0.38 -25.75
CA ASP A 27 -22.28 -0.61 -24.92
C ASP A 27 -21.47 0.03 -23.79
N LYS A 28 -20.87 1.21 -24.00
CA LYS A 28 -20.10 1.91 -22.98
C LYS A 28 -20.96 2.33 -21.78
N ALA A 29 -22.13 2.90 -22.02
CA ALA A 29 -23.06 3.29 -20.96
C ALA A 29 -23.56 2.07 -20.17
N LEU A 30 -23.80 0.95 -20.85
CA LEU A 30 -24.20 -0.30 -20.24
C LEU A 30 -23.10 -0.90 -19.36
N LEU A 31 -21.84 -0.87 -19.80
CA LEU A 31 -20.67 -1.29 -19.00
C LEU A 31 -20.53 -0.45 -17.72
N GLU A 32 -20.68 0.87 -17.80
CA GLU A 32 -20.65 1.75 -16.64
C GLU A 32 -21.76 1.42 -15.62
N ARG A 33 -22.95 0.99 -16.08
CA ARG A 33 -24.04 0.55 -15.19
C ARG A 33 -23.66 -0.72 -14.42
N VAL A 34 -23.05 -1.70 -15.11
CA VAL A 34 -22.58 -2.95 -14.48
C VAL A 34 -21.56 -2.64 -13.40
N ASP A 35 -20.62 -1.73 -13.65
CA ASP A 35 -19.60 -1.36 -12.65
C ASP A 35 -20.20 -0.64 -11.43
N LYS A 36 -21.10 0.31 -11.67
CA LYS A 36 -21.64 1.16 -10.59
C LYS A 36 -22.59 0.42 -9.66
N VAL A 37 -23.35 -0.57 -10.14
CA VAL A 37 -24.43 -1.19 -9.34
C VAL A 37 -23.89 -1.95 -8.13
N TYR A 38 -22.75 -2.61 -8.22
CA TYR A 38 -22.13 -3.33 -7.10
C TYR A 38 -21.63 -2.41 -5.99
N ARG A 39 -21.21 -1.18 -6.31
CA ARG A 39 -20.79 -0.16 -5.34
C ARG A 39 -21.95 0.40 -4.50
N LEU A 40 -23.20 0.13 -4.91
CA LEU A 40 -24.40 0.59 -4.20
C LEU A 40 -24.92 -0.44 -3.19
N ILE A 41 -24.26 -1.60 -3.07
CA ILE A 41 -24.64 -2.62 -2.09
C ILE A 41 -24.18 -2.14 -0.70
N PRO A 42 -25.11 -2.00 0.27
CA PRO A 42 -24.75 -1.62 1.62
C PRO A 42 -23.85 -2.68 2.28
N ILE A 43 -22.88 -2.25 3.09
CA ILE A 43 -21.93 -3.13 3.78
C ILE A 43 -22.37 -3.54 5.19
N ASP A 44 -23.46 -2.95 5.70
CA ASP A 44 -24.02 -3.15 7.04
C ASP A 44 -25.19 -4.16 7.07
N LEU A 45 -25.37 -4.93 6.01
CA LEU A 45 -26.39 -5.98 5.91
C LEU A 45 -25.95 -7.25 6.63
N ASN A 46 -26.91 -8.03 7.15
CA ASN A 46 -26.63 -9.42 7.54
C ASN A 46 -26.48 -10.34 6.31
N THR A 47 -26.00 -11.56 6.51
CA THR A 47 -25.70 -12.50 5.41
C THR A 47 -26.89 -12.76 4.49
N ASP A 48 -28.09 -12.99 5.05
CA ASP A 48 -29.30 -13.27 4.25
C ASP A 48 -29.76 -12.07 3.45
N GLU A 49 -29.76 -10.88 4.06
CA GLU A 49 -30.07 -9.62 3.38
C GLU A 49 -29.09 -9.32 2.27
N LEU A 50 -27.79 -9.55 2.51
CA LEU A 50 -26.72 -9.36 1.54
C LEU A 50 -26.92 -10.30 0.34
N LEU A 51 -27.15 -11.61 0.58
CA LEU A 51 -27.41 -12.58 -0.49
C LEU A 51 -28.65 -12.23 -1.30
N GLN A 52 -29.75 -11.83 -0.63
CA GLN A 52 -30.93 -11.37 -1.31
C GLN A 52 -30.61 -10.18 -2.22
N LYS A 53 -29.85 -9.21 -1.72
CA LYS A 53 -29.47 -8.01 -2.47
C LYS A 53 -28.59 -8.33 -3.67
N ILE A 54 -27.62 -9.21 -3.49
CA ILE A 54 -26.75 -9.69 -4.58
C ILE A 54 -27.59 -10.37 -5.67
N ASN A 55 -28.55 -11.25 -5.31
CA ASN A 55 -29.42 -11.92 -6.28
C ASN A 55 -30.23 -10.92 -7.11
N GLU A 56 -30.73 -9.85 -6.49
CA GLU A 56 -31.44 -8.78 -7.18
C GLU A 56 -30.54 -8.01 -8.15
N VAL A 57 -29.31 -7.67 -7.69
CA VAL A 57 -28.31 -6.99 -8.52
C VAL A 57 -27.90 -7.87 -9.70
N GLU A 58 -27.62 -9.16 -9.49
CA GLU A 58 -27.26 -10.07 -10.57
C GLU A 58 -28.38 -10.24 -11.61
N LYS A 59 -29.63 -10.29 -11.17
CA LYS A 59 -30.77 -10.30 -12.08
C LYS A 59 -30.81 -9.04 -12.96
N TYR A 60 -30.59 -7.87 -12.35
CA TYR A 60 -30.52 -6.60 -13.10
C TYR A 60 -29.32 -6.60 -14.05
N VAL A 61 -28.15 -6.99 -13.59
CA VAL A 61 -26.93 -7.06 -14.40
C VAL A 61 -27.09 -8.02 -15.59
N GLY A 62 -27.76 -9.16 -15.38
CA GLY A 62 -28.11 -10.08 -16.46
C GLY A 62 -28.89 -9.40 -17.58
N LEU A 63 -29.93 -8.63 -17.24
CA LEU A 63 -30.72 -7.87 -18.22
C LEU A 63 -29.87 -6.82 -18.97
N VAL A 64 -28.95 -6.15 -18.26
CA VAL A 64 -28.05 -5.18 -18.89
C VAL A 64 -27.09 -5.88 -19.85
N ILE A 65 -26.47 -7.00 -19.43
CA ILE A 65 -25.54 -7.78 -20.29
C ILE A 65 -26.25 -8.32 -21.53
N ASP A 66 -27.48 -8.80 -21.38
CA ASP A 66 -28.29 -9.28 -22.53
C ASP A 66 -28.55 -8.19 -23.56
N SER A 67 -28.68 -6.93 -23.12
CA SER A 67 -28.93 -5.76 -23.98
C SER A 67 -27.67 -5.23 -24.68
N ILE A 68 -26.47 -5.65 -24.29
CA ILE A 68 -25.20 -5.32 -24.95
C ILE A 68 -25.15 -6.02 -26.32
N GLU A 69 -24.78 -5.31 -27.38
CA GLU A 69 -24.76 -5.88 -28.74
C GLU A 69 -23.43 -6.61 -29.01
N SER A 70 -22.31 -5.97 -28.68
CA SER A 70 -20.98 -6.49 -28.93
C SER A 70 -20.65 -7.71 -28.06
N LYS A 71 -20.17 -8.79 -28.68
CA LYS A 71 -19.70 -9.99 -27.95
C LYS A 71 -18.56 -9.65 -27.00
N GLU A 72 -17.62 -8.81 -27.43
CA GLU A 72 -16.49 -8.35 -26.61
C GLU A 72 -16.96 -7.54 -25.40
N ALA A 73 -17.91 -6.62 -25.62
CA ALA A 73 -18.48 -5.85 -24.51
C ALA A 73 -19.28 -6.73 -23.52
N LYS A 74 -19.97 -7.77 -24.00
CA LYS A 74 -20.63 -8.76 -23.13
C LYS A 74 -19.61 -9.50 -22.24
N GLU A 75 -18.49 -9.90 -22.82
CA GLU A 75 -17.42 -10.58 -22.08
C GLU A 75 -16.78 -9.65 -21.06
N LYS A 76 -16.48 -8.40 -21.44
CA LYS A 76 -16.04 -7.36 -20.52
C LYS A 76 -17.02 -7.13 -19.37
N ALA A 77 -18.33 -7.04 -19.66
CA ALA A 77 -19.37 -6.86 -18.66
C ALA A 77 -19.40 -7.98 -17.63
N ARG A 78 -19.21 -9.23 -18.06
CA ARG A 78 -19.12 -10.39 -17.16
C ARG A 78 -17.89 -10.29 -16.23
N LEU A 79 -16.73 -9.88 -16.74
CA LEU A 79 -15.54 -9.66 -15.91
C LEU A 79 -15.74 -8.54 -14.90
N ILE A 80 -16.41 -7.43 -15.29
CA ILE A 80 -16.81 -6.35 -14.36
C ILE A 80 -17.79 -6.88 -13.31
N GLN A 81 -18.73 -7.76 -13.69
CA GLN A 81 -19.62 -8.44 -12.74
C GLN A 81 -18.83 -9.28 -11.73
N ALA A 82 -17.87 -10.09 -12.17
CA ALA A 82 -17.03 -10.88 -11.27
C ALA A 82 -16.22 -10.00 -10.31
N LYS A 83 -15.64 -8.92 -10.81
CA LYS A 83 -14.94 -7.90 -9.98
C LYS A 83 -15.90 -7.32 -8.93
N GLY A 84 -17.11 -6.95 -9.32
CA GLY A 84 -18.13 -6.40 -8.41
C GLY A 84 -18.56 -7.39 -7.32
N LEU A 85 -18.75 -8.67 -7.67
CA LEU A 85 -19.04 -9.75 -6.72
C LEU A 85 -17.89 -9.96 -5.74
N LEU A 86 -16.64 -10.00 -6.22
CA LEU A 86 -15.46 -10.12 -5.38
C LEU A 86 -15.28 -8.92 -4.45
N TRP A 87 -15.63 -7.73 -4.89
CA TRP A 87 -15.61 -6.54 -4.06
C TRP A 87 -16.66 -6.61 -2.94
N SER A 88 -17.93 -6.80 -3.27
CA SER A 88 -19.03 -6.72 -2.30
C SER A 88 -19.12 -7.93 -1.39
N LEU A 89 -19.10 -9.15 -1.93
CA LEU A 89 -19.15 -10.40 -1.13
C LEU A 89 -17.79 -10.76 -0.56
N GLY A 90 -16.71 -10.58 -1.33
CA GLY A 90 -15.36 -10.93 -0.91
C GLY A 90 -14.88 -10.12 0.29
N SER A 91 -15.23 -8.83 0.36
CA SER A 91 -14.93 -8.01 1.53
C SER A 91 -15.68 -8.50 2.77
N TYR A 92 -16.97 -8.79 2.64
CA TYR A 92 -17.78 -9.31 3.74
C TYR A 92 -17.29 -10.68 4.22
N VAL A 93 -16.98 -11.60 3.30
CA VAL A 93 -16.40 -12.92 3.63
C VAL A 93 -15.06 -12.76 4.37
N PHE A 94 -14.23 -11.83 3.95
CA PHE A 94 -12.96 -11.55 4.59
C PHE A 94 -13.12 -11.03 6.02
N GLU A 95 -14.07 -10.13 6.25
CA GLU A 95 -14.33 -9.53 7.56
C GLU A 95 -15.00 -10.51 8.54
N THR A 96 -15.94 -11.33 8.06
CA THR A 96 -16.75 -12.20 8.91
C THR A 96 -16.24 -13.63 9.02
N GLY A 97 -15.44 -14.10 8.06
CA GLY A 97 -15.01 -15.48 7.95
C GLY A 97 -16.14 -16.46 7.58
N ASP A 98 -17.28 -15.96 7.05
CA ASP A 98 -18.46 -16.77 6.71
C ASP A 98 -18.15 -17.77 5.58
N LYS A 99 -18.02 -19.05 5.96
CA LYS A 99 -17.68 -20.14 5.03
C LYS A 99 -18.80 -20.41 4.02
N GLY A 100 -20.06 -20.31 4.44
CA GLY A 100 -21.22 -20.53 3.55
C GLY A 100 -21.27 -19.51 2.43
N LEU A 101 -21.03 -18.25 2.78
CA LEU A 101 -20.97 -17.16 1.84
C LEU A 101 -19.74 -17.25 0.91
N LYS A 102 -18.60 -17.71 1.44
CA LYS A 102 -17.41 -18.02 0.64
C LYS A 102 -17.69 -19.09 -0.41
N ASP A 103 -18.37 -20.18 -0.03
CA ASP A 103 -18.72 -21.24 -0.95
C ASP A 103 -19.71 -20.77 -2.02
N GLU A 104 -20.66 -19.91 -1.64
CA GLU A 104 -21.63 -19.34 -2.58
C GLU A 104 -20.95 -18.39 -3.58
N LEU A 105 -20.06 -17.51 -3.12
CA LEU A 105 -19.29 -16.64 -4.00
C LEU A 105 -18.40 -17.46 -4.95
N SER A 106 -17.75 -18.49 -4.43
CA SER A 106 -16.89 -19.38 -5.24
C SER A 106 -17.65 -20.02 -6.40
N LYS A 107 -18.92 -20.44 -6.18
CA LYS A 107 -19.79 -20.97 -7.25
C LYS A 107 -20.10 -19.94 -8.32
N ARG A 108 -20.32 -18.68 -7.92
CA ARG A 108 -20.72 -17.59 -8.83
C ARG A 108 -19.60 -17.15 -9.76
N ILE A 109 -18.32 -17.26 -9.30
CA ILE A 109 -17.14 -16.79 -10.05
C ILE A 109 -16.23 -17.93 -10.53
N LYS A 110 -16.57 -19.19 -10.35
CA LYS A 110 -15.77 -20.34 -10.78
C LYS A 110 -15.39 -20.38 -12.26
N TRP A 111 -16.10 -19.62 -13.09
CA TRP A 111 -15.87 -19.51 -14.52
C TRP A 111 -14.74 -18.52 -14.86
N VAL A 112 -14.25 -17.73 -13.88
CA VAL A 112 -13.17 -16.77 -14.08
C VAL A 112 -11.87 -17.53 -14.22
N ASP A 113 -11.30 -17.45 -15.42
CA ASP A 113 -9.98 -17.98 -15.75
C ASP A 113 -8.97 -16.85 -15.72
N LEU A 114 -8.04 -16.88 -14.77
CA LEU A 114 -7.02 -15.84 -14.59
C LEU A 114 -5.98 -15.81 -15.72
N ASP A 115 -5.87 -16.87 -16.53
CA ASP A 115 -5.01 -16.91 -17.72
C ASP A 115 -5.78 -16.60 -19.01
N SER A 116 -7.05 -16.19 -18.90
CA SER A 116 -7.86 -15.85 -20.08
C SER A 116 -7.38 -14.55 -20.71
N PRO A 117 -7.15 -14.54 -22.06
CA PRO A 117 -6.88 -13.29 -22.78
C PRO A 117 -7.98 -12.24 -22.65
N SER A 118 -9.20 -12.65 -22.29
CA SER A 118 -10.34 -11.74 -22.08
C SER A 118 -10.09 -10.73 -20.98
N LEU A 119 -9.21 -11.03 -20.03
CA LEU A 119 -8.81 -10.06 -19.01
C LEU A 119 -8.19 -8.79 -19.61
N GLU A 120 -7.63 -8.86 -20.82
CA GLU A 120 -7.11 -7.69 -21.55
C GLU A 120 -8.19 -6.68 -21.97
N LEU A 121 -9.46 -7.04 -21.84
CA LEU A 121 -10.59 -6.14 -22.04
C LEU A 121 -10.78 -5.15 -20.88
N LEU A 122 -10.24 -5.48 -19.69
CA LEU A 122 -10.24 -4.61 -18.52
C LEU A 122 -9.07 -3.63 -18.59
N ASP A 123 -9.18 -2.52 -17.88
CA ASP A 123 -8.02 -1.68 -17.60
C ASP A 123 -7.17 -2.25 -16.46
N ASP A 124 -5.97 -1.71 -16.26
CA ASP A 124 -5.00 -2.22 -15.29
C ASP A 124 -5.55 -2.18 -13.84
N ILE A 125 -6.38 -1.16 -13.51
CA ILE A 125 -6.97 -1.01 -12.19
C ILE A 125 -8.02 -2.09 -11.97
N ASP A 126 -8.86 -2.34 -12.96
CA ASP A 126 -9.91 -3.35 -12.89
C ASP A 126 -9.33 -4.77 -12.85
N VAL A 127 -8.27 -5.03 -13.61
CA VAL A 127 -7.51 -6.29 -13.53
C VAL A 127 -6.93 -6.48 -12.14
N ALA A 128 -6.27 -5.47 -11.59
CA ALA A 128 -5.68 -5.55 -10.25
C ALA A 128 -6.75 -5.80 -9.17
N ASN A 129 -7.90 -5.14 -9.26
CA ASN A 129 -9.01 -5.34 -8.34
C ASN A 129 -9.60 -6.75 -8.44
N LEU A 130 -9.77 -7.27 -9.65
CA LEU A 130 -10.24 -8.64 -9.88
C LEU A 130 -9.27 -9.67 -9.28
N LEU A 131 -7.98 -9.55 -9.62
CA LEU A 131 -6.94 -10.46 -9.14
C LEU A 131 -6.81 -10.41 -7.60
N ASN A 132 -6.76 -9.21 -7.02
CA ASN A 132 -6.67 -9.05 -5.57
C ASN A 132 -7.89 -9.62 -4.84
N GLY A 133 -9.10 -9.41 -5.38
CA GLY A 133 -10.31 -10.02 -4.85
C GLY A 133 -10.28 -11.55 -4.93
N TYR A 134 -9.83 -12.09 -6.05
CA TYR A 134 -9.66 -13.53 -6.26
C TYR A 134 -8.66 -14.13 -5.27
N PHE A 135 -7.48 -13.56 -5.14
CA PHE A 135 -6.46 -14.04 -4.19
C PHE A 135 -6.94 -13.97 -2.74
N ARG A 136 -7.59 -12.87 -2.36
CA ARG A 136 -8.15 -12.73 -1.00
C ARG A 136 -9.16 -13.83 -0.67
N LEU A 137 -9.94 -14.25 -1.65
CA LEU A 137 -10.95 -15.30 -1.47
C LEU A 137 -10.35 -16.72 -1.47
N PHE A 138 -9.50 -17.02 -2.45
CA PHE A 138 -9.02 -18.39 -2.69
C PHE A 138 -7.64 -18.69 -2.11
N MET A 139 -6.81 -17.68 -1.93
CA MET A 139 -5.43 -17.78 -1.46
C MET A 139 -5.13 -16.67 -0.44
N PRO A 140 -5.90 -16.61 0.68
CA PRO A 140 -5.81 -15.50 1.64
C PRO A 140 -4.45 -15.39 2.34
N ASP A 141 -3.72 -16.51 2.46
CA ASP A 141 -2.44 -16.59 3.16
C ASP A 141 -1.26 -16.05 2.32
N LEU A 142 -1.46 -15.82 1.02
CA LEU A 142 -0.41 -15.28 0.16
C LEU A 142 -0.16 -13.80 0.46
N SER A 143 1.11 -13.48 0.71
CA SER A 143 1.57 -12.08 0.75
C SER A 143 1.40 -11.39 -0.61
N GLU A 144 1.55 -10.06 -0.65
CA GLU A 144 1.49 -9.30 -1.90
C GLU A 144 2.58 -9.76 -2.90
N LEU A 145 3.79 -10.07 -2.42
CA LEU A 145 4.87 -10.60 -3.27
C LEU A 145 4.62 -12.03 -3.73
N ASP A 146 4.06 -12.91 -2.87
CA ASP A 146 3.72 -14.28 -3.28
C ASP A 146 2.65 -14.26 -4.39
N ARG A 147 1.68 -13.34 -4.31
CA ARG A 147 0.68 -13.14 -5.37
C ARG A 147 1.33 -12.64 -6.65
N ALA A 148 2.28 -11.71 -6.56
CA ALA A 148 3.04 -11.23 -7.71
C ALA A 148 3.82 -12.37 -8.37
N THR A 149 4.51 -13.19 -7.58
CA THR A 149 5.22 -14.39 -8.06
C THR A 149 4.24 -15.39 -8.70
N TYR A 150 3.08 -15.65 -8.06
CA TYR A 150 2.05 -16.50 -8.66
C TYR A 150 1.61 -15.97 -10.04
N VAL A 151 1.35 -14.67 -10.15
CA VAL A 151 0.95 -14.01 -11.41
C VAL A 151 2.05 -14.13 -12.47
N LEU A 152 3.32 -13.95 -12.10
CA LEU A 152 4.46 -14.11 -13.01
C LEU A 152 4.51 -15.48 -13.68
N TYR A 153 4.26 -16.54 -12.92
CA TYR A 153 4.40 -17.91 -13.41
C TYR A 153 3.12 -18.49 -14.02
N ASN A 154 1.94 -18.00 -13.67
CA ASN A 154 0.66 -18.61 -14.05
C ASN A 154 -0.16 -17.79 -15.06
N ILE A 155 0.13 -16.51 -15.27
CA ILE A 155 -0.57 -15.67 -16.26
C ILE A 155 0.33 -15.43 -17.45
N LYS A 156 -0.08 -15.90 -18.63
CA LYS A 156 0.73 -15.80 -19.86
C LYS A 156 0.74 -14.41 -20.48
N SER A 157 -0.38 -13.68 -20.39
CA SER A 157 -0.48 -12.33 -20.94
C SER A 157 0.42 -11.34 -20.18
N GLU A 158 1.46 -10.85 -20.85
CA GLU A 158 2.35 -9.82 -20.29
C GLU A 158 1.63 -8.49 -20.04
N LYS A 159 0.61 -8.19 -20.84
CA LYS A 159 -0.21 -6.99 -20.69
C LYS A 159 -0.96 -7.00 -19.34
N ILE A 160 -1.33 -8.17 -18.85
CA ILE A 160 -2.03 -8.35 -17.56
C ILE A 160 -1.03 -8.46 -16.42
N ARG A 161 -0.06 -9.36 -16.55
CA ARG A 161 0.84 -9.73 -15.46
C ARG A 161 1.83 -8.63 -15.09
N ASN A 162 2.43 -7.95 -16.10
CA ASN A 162 3.51 -7.00 -15.86
C ASN A 162 3.07 -5.77 -15.06
N PRO A 163 1.93 -5.09 -15.35
CA PRO A 163 1.42 -3.99 -14.52
C PRO A 163 1.09 -4.43 -13.09
N TYR A 164 0.49 -5.61 -12.93
CA TYR A 164 0.15 -6.14 -11.60
C TYR A 164 1.40 -6.35 -10.75
N VAL A 165 2.41 -7.03 -11.31
CA VAL A 165 3.66 -7.36 -10.61
C VAL A 165 4.45 -6.10 -10.26
N LEU A 166 4.57 -5.15 -11.18
CA LEU A 166 5.24 -3.87 -10.91
C LEU A 166 4.51 -3.07 -9.83
N THR A 167 3.18 -3.09 -9.82
CA THR A 167 2.40 -2.42 -8.76
C THR A 167 2.64 -3.04 -7.39
N ALA A 168 2.62 -4.37 -7.29
CA ALA A 168 2.91 -5.10 -6.07
C ALA A 168 4.36 -4.84 -5.59
N LEU A 169 5.32 -4.84 -6.52
CA LEU A 169 6.72 -4.53 -6.21
C LEU A 169 6.87 -3.11 -5.65
N VAL A 170 6.27 -2.10 -6.29
CA VAL A 170 6.30 -0.71 -5.81
C VAL A 170 5.63 -0.56 -4.45
N SER A 171 4.47 -1.20 -4.25
CA SER A 171 3.73 -1.18 -2.99
C SER A 171 4.58 -1.74 -1.85
N THR A 172 5.15 -2.92 -2.05
CA THR A 172 5.96 -3.60 -1.03
C THR A 172 7.25 -2.83 -0.73
N LEU A 173 7.93 -2.30 -1.76
CA LEU A 173 9.11 -1.44 -1.58
C LEU A 173 8.81 -0.21 -0.73
N LYS A 174 7.67 0.43 -0.93
CA LYS A 174 7.26 1.60 -0.14
C LYS A 174 6.95 1.26 1.31
N GLN A 175 6.44 0.07 1.59
CA GLN A 175 6.04 -0.36 2.93
C GLN A 175 7.20 -0.97 3.73
N ASN A 176 8.04 -1.78 3.09
CA ASN A 176 9.01 -2.64 3.75
C ASN A 176 10.47 -2.38 3.34
N GLY A 177 10.68 -1.52 2.33
CA GLY A 177 12.01 -1.32 1.74
C GLY A 177 12.47 -2.51 0.91
N TYR A 178 13.77 -2.56 0.61
CA TYR A 178 14.39 -3.60 -0.19
C TYR A 178 14.75 -4.82 0.67
N THR A 179 14.18 -5.97 0.33
CA THR A 179 14.39 -7.26 1.02
C THR A 179 14.85 -8.34 0.05
N ASP A 180 15.33 -9.48 0.57
CA ASP A 180 15.70 -10.63 -0.27
C ASP A 180 14.51 -11.19 -1.05
N ALA A 181 13.30 -11.13 -0.49
CA ALA A 181 12.08 -11.51 -1.20
C ALA A 181 11.82 -10.60 -2.41
N ILE A 182 12.07 -9.30 -2.29
CA ILE A 182 11.97 -8.35 -3.40
C ILE A 182 13.06 -8.60 -4.45
N GLN A 183 14.27 -8.93 -4.03
CA GLN A 183 15.33 -9.35 -4.95
C GLN A 183 14.88 -10.55 -5.79
N GLY A 184 14.29 -11.56 -5.15
CA GLY A 184 13.76 -12.73 -5.86
C GLY A 184 12.70 -12.39 -6.89
N VAL A 185 11.74 -11.51 -6.57
CA VAL A 185 10.72 -11.08 -7.52
C VAL A 185 11.33 -10.31 -8.71
N ILE A 186 12.37 -9.52 -8.49
CA ILE A 186 13.07 -8.82 -9.59
C ILE A 186 13.77 -9.83 -10.51
N GLU A 187 14.43 -10.84 -9.95
CA GLU A 187 15.04 -11.93 -10.72
C GLU A 187 13.99 -12.75 -11.51
N ASP A 188 12.82 -12.98 -10.90
CA ASP A 188 11.69 -13.62 -11.57
C ASP A 188 11.14 -12.77 -12.73
N ILE A 189 11.10 -11.42 -12.58
CA ILE A 189 10.73 -10.52 -13.68
C ILE A 189 11.73 -10.63 -14.84
N GLU A 190 13.03 -10.65 -14.53
CA GLU A 190 14.09 -10.82 -15.55
C GLU A 190 13.96 -12.15 -16.31
N LEU A 191 13.57 -13.21 -15.59
CA LEU A 191 13.40 -14.54 -16.16
C LEU A 191 12.12 -14.68 -17.00
N CYS A 192 11.01 -14.13 -16.51
CA CYS A 192 9.67 -14.38 -17.06
C CYS A 192 9.19 -13.33 -18.06
N SER A 193 9.64 -12.07 -17.95
CA SER A 193 9.17 -11.00 -18.83
C SER A 193 10.01 -10.90 -20.10
N LYS A 194 9.33 -10.69 -21.25
CA LYS A 194 9.96 -10.36 -22.53
C LYS A 194 9.88 -8.87 -22.83
N THR A 195 9.15 -8.13 -22.01
CA THR A 195 8.94 -6.69 -22.19
C THR A 195 10.09 -5.93 -21.56
N GLU A 196 10.98 -5.36 -22.37
CA GLU A 196 12.18 -4.62 -21.95
C GLU A 196 11.86 -3.50 -20.96
N SER A 197 10.79 -2.73 -21.19
CA SER A 197 10.39 -1.64 -20.29
C SER A 197 10.01 -2.12 -18.90
N THR A 198 9.48 -3.33 -18.74
CA THR A 198 9.15 -3.95 -17.46
C THR A 198 10.42 -4.31 -16.70
N ILE A 199 11.38 -4.95 -17.37
CA ILE A 199 12.68 -5.32 -16.81
C ILE A 199 13.45 -4.06 -16.39
N GLN A 200 13.50 -3.06 -17.26
CA GLN A 200 14.13 -1.78 -16.95
C GLN A 200 13.50 -1.12 -15.71
N LYS A 201 12.17 -1.13 -15.62
CA LYS A 201 11.47 -0.56 -14.45
C LYS A 201 11.81 -1.28 -13.14
N ALA A 202 11.91 -2.60 -13.17
CA ALA A 202 12.34 -3.39 -12.01
C ALA A 202 13.78 -3.03 -11.60
N HIS A 203 14.70 -2.86 -12.56
CA HIS A 203 16.08 -2.42 -12.31
C HIS A 203 16.15 -0.99 -11.74
N GLU A 204 15.35 -0.06 -12.25
CA GLU A 204 15.25 1.29 -11.69
C GLU A 204 14.82 1.27 -10.22
N LEU A 205 13.79 0.46 -9.89
CA LEU A 205 13.33 0.29 -8.52
C LEU A 205 14.42 -0.33 -7.63
N LYS A 206 15.14 -1.36 -8.12
CA LYS A 206 16.29 -1.93 -7.43
C LYS A 206 17.34 -0.85 -7.16
N ALA A 207 17.78 -0.13 -8.18
CA ALA A 207 18.80 0.92 -8.04
C ALA A 207 18.39 2.01 -7.06
N GLN A 208 17.10 2.34 -7.00
CA GLN A 208 16.55 3.34 -6.08
C GLN A 208 16.59 2.88 -4.61
N TYR A 209 16.13 1.64 -4.32
CA TYR A 209 15.88 1.19 -2.95
C TYR A 209 17.04 0.38 -2.35
N TYR A 210 17.89 -0.22 -3.18
CA TYR A 210 19.03 -1.04 -2.74
C TYR A 210 20.00 -0.31 -1.79
N PRO A 211 20.33 0.99 -1.98
CA PRO A 211 21.26 1.68 -1.09
C PRO A 211 20.83 1.77 0.38
N VAL A 212 19.54 1.62 0.67
CA VAL A 212 19.00 1.67 2.06
C VAL A 212 18.54 0.30 2.56
N ARG A 213 19.00 -0.79 1.94
CA ARG A 213 18.73 -2.13 2.45
C ARG A 213 19.57 -2.41 3.69
N VAL A 214 19.13 -3.40 4.45
CA VAL A 214 19.86 -3.88 5.64
C VAL A 214 21.29 -4.31 5.28
N GLY A 215 22.26 -3.83 6.04
CA GLY A 215 23.69 -4.13 5.91
C GLY A 215 24.48 -3.20 4.98
N GLU A 216 23.81 -2.38 4.14
CA GLU A 216 24.50 -1.38 3.32
C GLU A 216 24.90 -0.16 4.14
N MET A 217 25.92 0.56 3.67
CA MET A 217 26.32 1.82 4.28
C MET A 217 25.22 2.86 4.08
N ALA A 218 24.72 3.42 5.18
CA ALA A 218 23.73 4.49 5.13
C ALA A 218 24.28 5.68 4.35
N PRO A 219 23.54 6.25 3.38
CA PRO A 219 23.93 7.46 2.68
C PRO A 219 24.24 8.58 3.69
N ASP A 220 25.40 9.22 3.56
CA ASP A 220 25.75 10.35 4.44
C ASP A 220 24.89 11.56 4.09
N PHE A 221 24.57 12.37 5.07
CA PHE A 221 23.87 13.64 4.91
C PHE A 221 24.55 14.75 5.71
N GLU A 222 24.33 16.00 5.33
CA GLU A 222 24.77 17.17 6.06
C GLU A 222 23.61 18.17 6.15
N MET A 223 23.10 18.39 7.37
CA MET A 223 21.92 19.22 7.63
C MET A 223 22.17 20.19 8.76
N GLU A 224 21.43 21.30 8.74
CA GLU A 224 21.46 22.29 9.80
C GLU A 224 20.63 21.84 11.00
N ASP A 225 21.17 21.96 12.20
CA ASP A 225 20.45 21.73 13.45
C ASP A 225 19.64 22.97 13.90
N GLU A 226 18.92 22.83 15.01
CA GLU A 226 18.09 23.88 15.59
C GLU A 226 18.91 25.12 16.05
N PHE A 227 20.22 24.98 16.19
CA PHE A 227 21.13 26.06 16.61
C PHE A 227 21.93 26.67 15.43
N GLY A 228 21.72 26.18 14.22
CA GLY A 228 22.40 26.65 13.01
C GLY A 228 23.73 25.95 12.74
N LYS A 229 24.07 24.89 13.48
CA LYS A 229 25.26 24.09 13.23
C LYS A 229 24.99 23.02 12.18
N MET A 230 25.95 22.83 11.25
CA MET A 230 25.91 21.72 10.30
C MET A 230 26.31 20.42 10.99
N VAL A 231 25.52 19.38 10.80
CA VAL A 231 25.64 18.05 11.39
C VAL A 231 25.59 16.99 10.28
N LYS A 232 26.55 16.06 10.29
CA LYS A 232 26.62 14.94 9.36
C LYS A 232 26.23 13.64 10.05
N LEU A 233 25.70 12.68 9.31
CA LEU A 233 25.54 11.32 9.84
C LEU A 233 26.88 10.74 10.27
N SER A 234 27.93 11.00 9.48
CA SER A 234 29.31 10.54 9.79
C SER A 234 29.88 11.08 11.11
N ASP A 235 29.34 12.17 11.67
CA ASP A 235 29.74 12.67 13.01
C ASP A 235 29.36 11.70 14.14
N PHE A 236 28.44 10.78 13.87
CA PHE A 236 27.96 9.79 14.84
C PHE A 236 28.64 8.41 14.71
N ARG A 237 29.73 8.28 13.93
CA ARG A 237 30.47 7.02 13.82
C ARG A 237 30.86 6.46 15.20
N GLY A 238 30.75 5.16 15.38
CA GLY A 238 30.94 4.49 16.67
C GLY A 238 29.70 4.50 17.57
N LYS A 239 28.59 5.12 17.10
CA LYS A 239 27.31 5.13 17.82
C LYS A 239 26.20 4.58 16.93
N MET A 240 25.25 3.93 17.54
CA MET A 240 23.96 3.61 16.91
C MET A 240 23.14 4.89 16.77
N VAL A 241 22.47 5.06 15.63
CA VAL A 241 21.63 6.24 15.38
C VAL A 241 20.21 5.80 15.06
N PHE A 242 19.24 6.24 15.89
CA PHE A 242 17.84 6.03 15.62
C PHE A 242 17.20 7.35 15.23
N ILE A 243 16.68 7.41 13.99
CA ILE A 243 16.18 8.61 13.35
C ILE A 243 14.65 8.56 13.28
N ASP A 244 13.99 9.66 13.67
CA ASP A 244 12.57 9.93 13.38
C ASP A 244 12.49 11.03 12.31
N VAL A 245 11.97 10.68 11.12
CA VAL A 245 11.69 11.63 10.04
C VAL A 245 10.24 12.07 10.13
N TRP A 246 10.04 13.36 10.36
CA TRP A 246 8.74 13.93 10.71
C TRP A 246 8.52 15.33 10.11
N ALA A 247 7.36 15.94 10.34
CA ALA A 247 7.12 17.35 10.05
C ALA A 247 6.04 17.95 10.96
N THR A 248 6.04 19.26 11.12
CA THR A 248 5.06 19.98 11.96
C THR A 248 3.62 19.89 11.42
N TRP A 249 3.46 19.68 10.12
CA TRP A 249 2.17 19.52 9.44
C TRP A 249 1.67 18.07 9.40
N CYS A 250 2.48 17.09 9.82
CA CYS A 250 2.14 15.68 9.82
C CYS A 250 1.47 15.29 11.15
N GLY A 251 0.15 15.15 11.16
CA GLY A 251 -0.60 14.82 12.37
C GLY A 251 -0.13 13.54 13.07
N GLY A 252 0.07 12.44 12.34
CA GLY A 252 0.57 11.18 12.89
C GLY A 252 2.00 11.26 13.45
N CYS A 253 2.84 12.13 12.85
CA CYS A 253 4.18 12.40 13.36
C CYS A 253 4.12 13.14 14.69
N VAL A 254 3.33 14.22 14.76
CA VAL A 254 3.16 15.03 15.98
C VAL A 254 2.61 14.19 17.14
N GLU A 255 1.71 13.26 16.85
CA GLU A 255 1.19 12.30 17.83
C GLU A 255 2.28 11.30 18.30
N GLY A 256 3.17 10.87 17.41
CA GLY A 256 4.25 9.92 17.70
C GLY A 256 5.44 10.54 18.46
N LEU A 257 5.69 11.82 18.26
CA LEU A 257 6.88 12.51 18.77
C LEU A 257 7.09 12.41 20.29
N PRO A 258 6.04 12.52 21.15
CA PRO A 258 6.20 12.33 22.59
C PRO A 258 6.76 10.97 22.99
N TYR A 259 6.37 9.91 22.29
CA TYR A 259 6.88 8.54 22.50
C TYR A 259 8.35 8.45 22.10
N PHE A 260 8.73 9.04 20.96
CA PHE A 260 10.13 9.11 20.54
C PHE A 260 10.98 9.89 21.57
N MET A 261 10.49 11.03 22.06
CA MET A 261 11.21 11.80 23.07
C MET A 261 11.36 11.06 24.41
N ALA A 262 10.41 10.19 24.78
CA ALA A 262 10.50 9.37 25.99
C ALA A 262 11.60 8.31 25.91
N LEU A 263 12.00 7.88 24.71
CA LEU A 263 13.13 6.93 24.53
C LEU A 263 14.44 7.48 25.12
N ARG A 264 14.63 8.79 25.10
CA ARG A 264 15.81 9.42 25.71
C ARG A 264 15.96 9.06 27.19
N ASP A 265 14.89 9.06 27.93
CA ASP A 265 14.90 8.76 29.36
C ASP A 265 14.92 7.25 29.61
N GLN A 266 14.26 6.48 28.73
CA GLN A 266 14.25 5.01 28.76
C GLN A 266 15.62 4.42 28.48
N TYR A 267 16.38 4.97 27.50
CA TYR A 267 17.67 4.48 27.07
C TYR A 267 18.84 5.39 27.50
N LYS A 268 18.68 6.17 28.58
CA LYS A 268 19.69 7.14 29.06
C LYS A 268 21.03 6.53 29.41
N ASP A 269 21.07 5.25 29.77
CA ASP A 269 22.29 4.51 30.12
C ASP A 269 23.00 3.93 28.89
N GLN A 270 22.36 3.94 27.72
CA GLN A 270 22.90 3.51 26.43
C GLN A 270 23.68 4.67 25.80
N LYS A 271 24.92 4.88 26.23
CA LYS A 271 25.75 6.05 25.84
C LYS A 271 26.18 6.04 24.38
N ASP A 272 26.10 4.91 23.73
CA ASP A 272 26.41 4.69 22.31
C ASP A 272 25.15 4.70 21.42
N LEU A 273 24.02 5.12 21.95
CA LEU A 273 22.77 5.37 21.19
C LEU A 273 22.55 6.87 21.04
N VAL A 274 22.34 7.32 19.80
CA VAL A 274 21.90 8.68 19.45
C VAL A 274 20.48 8.60 18.96
N LEU A 275 19.58 9.35 19.60
CA LEU A 275 18.24 9.65 19.07
C LEU A 275 18.33 10.94 18.28
N LEU A 276 17.88 10.93 17.03
CA LEU A 276 17.97 12.04 16.09
C LEU A 276 16.64 12.29 15.43
N THR A 277 16.20 13.54 15.28
CA THR A 277 15.03 13.85 14.47
C THR A 277 15.40 14.66 13.23
N ILE A 278 14.76 14.36 12.10
CA ILE A 278 14.92 15.09 10.83
C ILE A 278 13.56 15.60 10.38
N SER A 279 13.43 16.90 10.29
CA SER A 279 12.19 17.56 9.88
C SER A 279 12.11 17.73 8.37
N ASP A 280 11.03 17.23 7.74
CA ASP A 280 10.66 17.46 6.33
C ASP A 280 9.81 18.74 6.15
N ASP A 281 9.84 19.65 7.12
CA ASP A 281 9.20 20.97 6.95
C ASP A 281 9.85 21.80 5.83
N GLY A 282 11.13 21.56 5.57
CA GLY A 282 11.94 22.36 4.65
C GLY A 282 12.50 23.62 5.30
N ILE A 283 13.65 24.07 4.80
CA ILE A 283 14.37 25.22 5.36
C ILE A 283 13.56 26.52 5.34
N GLU A 284 12.64 26.66 4.39
CA GLU A 284 11.71 27.78 4.24
C GLU A 284 10.72 27.88 5.40
N ALA A 285 10.41 26.76 6.06
CA ALA A 285 9.53 26.71 7.23
C ALA A 285 10.29 26.61 8.56
N LYS A 286 11.61 26.85 8.57
CA LYS A 286 12.47 26.74 9.75
C LYS A 286 11.94 27.51 10.97
N SER A 287 11.41 28.71 10.78
CA SER A 287 10.85 29.51 11.89
C SER A 287 9.66 28.84 12.59
N ARG A 288 8.77 28.19 11.81
CA ARG A 288 7.63 27.41 12.34
C ARG A 288 8.12 26.18 13.10
N TRP A 289 9.07 25.45 12.53
CA TRP A 289 9.68 24.30 13.14
C TRP A 289 10.36 24.62 14.48
N LEU A 290 11.20 25.66 14.55
CA LEU A 290 11.84 26.12 15.79
C LEU A 290 10.83 26.55 16.86
N LYS A 291 9.77 27.26 16.45
CA LYS A 291 8.67 27.63 17.34
C LYS A 291 8.00 26.39 17.94
N PHE A 292 7.72 25.37 17.10
CA PHE A 292 7.13 24.10 17.54
C PHE A 292 8.02 23.38 18.57
N LEU A 293 9.32 23.21 18.28
CA LEU A 293 10.28 22.59 19.21
C LEU A 293 10.30 23.29 20.57
N LYS A 294 10.30 24.61 20.58
CA LYS A 294 10.28 25.43 21.81
C LYS A 294 8.98 25.27 22.58
N GLU A 295 7.83 25.37 21.93
CA GLU A 295 6.50 25.25 22.55
C GLU A 295 6.29 23.87 23.17
N LYS A 296 6.75 22.81 22.49
CA LYS A 296 6.69 21.43 22.98
C LYS A 296 7.80 21.08 23.98
N LYS A 297 8.73 21.99 24.23
CA LYS A 297 9.89 21.78 25.12
C LYS A 297 10.77 20.62 24.68
N TYR A 298 10.95 20.44 23.35
CA TYR A 298 11.81 19.42 22.76
C TYR A 298 13.21 19.97 22.45
N SER A 299 13.34 21.29 22.23
CA SER A 299 14.61 21.95 21.94
C SER A 299 15.72 21.56 22.94
N GLY A 300 16.88 21.18 22.44
CA GLY A 300 18.04 20.75 23.19
C GLY A 300 17.95 19.36 23.84
N LYS A 301 16.87 18.60 23.61
CA LYS A 301 16.75 17.25 24.19
C LYS A 301 17.48 16.17 23.42
N VAL A 302 17.40 16.23 22.10
CA VAL A 302 18.09 15.39 21.12
C VAL A 302 18.52 16.31 19.96
N PRO A 303 19.46 15.92 19.09
CA PRO A 303 19.72 16.65 17.86
C PRO A 303 18.44 16.70 17.00
N HIS A 304 18.02 17.90 16.63
CA HIS A 304 16.93 18.16 15.71
C HIS A 304 17.48 18.78 14.44
N LEU A 305 17.35 18.12 13.30
CA LEU A 305 17.82 18.59 12.00
C LEU A 305 16.66 18.98 11.10
N ILE A 306 16.92 19.81 10.11
CA ILE A 306 15.94 20.25 9.12
C ILE A 306 16.46 20.04 7.70
N ILE A 307 15.61 19.47 6.83
CA ILE A 307 15.93 19.24 5.43
C ILE A 307 16.00 20.56 4.66
N ASN A 308 17.06 20.73 3.87
CA ASN A 308 17.16 21.76 2.84
C ASN A 308 17.05 21.10 1.46
N LYS A 309 15.83 21.08 0.90
CA LYS A 309 15.53 20.39 -0.38
C LYS A 309 16.33 20.88 -1.59
N GLU A 310 16.94 22.07 -1.48
CA GLU A 310 17.81 22.61 -2.53
C GLU A 310 19.26 22.10 -2.44
N LYS A 311 19.68 21.64 -1.25
CA LYS A 311 21.10 21.31 -0.96
C LYS A 311 21.33 19.86 -0.62
N ASP A 312 20.34 19.16 -0.09
CA ASP A 312 20.47 17.75 0.29
C ASP A 312 19.55 16.84 -0.53
N ASN A 313 19.94 15.58 -0.62
CA ASN A 313 19.20 14.52 -1.32
C ASN A 313 18.57 13.51 -0.35
N PHE A 314 18.52 13.79 0.94
CA PHE A 314 18.09 12.85 1.98
C PHE A 314 16.78 12.14 1.65
N THR A 315 15.76 12.89 1.23
CA THR A 315 14.45 12.33 0.89
C THR A 315 14.55 11.29 -0.23
N LYS A 316 15.42 11.55 -1.23
CA LYS A 316 15.68 10.63 -2.34
C LYS A 316 16.54 9.46 -1.89
N ASP A 317 17.67 9.74 -1.23
CA ASP A 317 18.68 8.75 -0.88
C ASP A 317 18.18 7.73 0.15
N TYR A 318 17.26 8.16 1.04
CA TYR A 318 16.61 7.30 2.02
C TYR A 318 15.22 6.80 1.59
N CYS A 319 14.81 7.06 0.35
CA CYS A 319 13.51 6.65 -0.21
C CYS A 319 12.34 7.07 0.70
N ILE A 320 12.35 8.31 1.18
CA ILE A 320 11.28 8.86 2.02
C ILE A 320 10.07 9.15 1.13
N THR A 321 9.15 8.19 1.05
CA THR A 321 7.90 8.29 0.28
C THR A 321 6.70 8.68 1.14
N GLY A 322 6.91 8.77 2.46
CA GLY A 322 5.89 9.15 3.44
C GLY A 322 6.49 9.25 4.84
N ILE A 323 5.84 10.03 5.71
CA ILE A 323 6.20 10.22 7.11
C ILE A 323 4.99 9.94 8.01
N PRO A 324 5.19 9.49 9.27
CA PRO A 324 6.49 9.30 9.93
C PRO A 324 7.29 8.14 9.33
N ARG A 325 8.63 8.23 9.35
CA ARG A 325 9.56 7.18 8.97
C ARG A 325 10.65 7.05 10.03
N TYR A 326 10.93 5.82 10.46
CA TYR A 326 11.94 5.52 11.46
C TYR A 326 13.07 4.70 10.85
N ILE A 327 14.32 5.08 11.15
CA ILE A 327 15.54 4.48 10.58
C ILE A 327 16.50 4.16 11.70
N LEU A 328 17.02 2.93 11.73
CA LEU A 328 18.06 2.50 12.66
C LEU A 328 19.34 2.20 11.90
N ILE A 329 20.45 2.76 12.38
CA ILE A 329 21.79 2.66 11.79
C ILE A 329 22.73 2.16 12.89
N ASP A 330 23.65 1.24 12.57
CA ASP A 330 24.62 0.69 13.51
C ASP A 330 25.85 1.60 13.73
N LYS A 331 26.79 1.13 14.58
CA LYS A 331 28.01 1.85 14.94
C LYS A 331 28.97 2.05 13.77
N GLU A 332 28.95 1.12 12.81
CA GLU A 332 29.72 1.17 11.57
C GLU A 332 29.10 2.11 10.54
N GLY A 333 27.87 2.56 10.78
CA GLY A 333 27.08 3.42 9.88
C GLY A 333 26.32 2.64 8.82
N LYS A 334 26.06 1.36 9.05
CA LYS A 334 25.24 0.52 8.16
C LYS A 334 23.78 0.56 8.57
N ILE A 335 22.90 0.45 7.59
CA ILE A 335 21.46 0.32 7.81
C ILE A 335 21.16 -0.98 8.56
N VAL A 336 20.53 -0.88 9.72
CA VAL A 336 19.93 -2.01 10.44
C VAL A 336 18.48 -2.17 10.03
N ASN A 337 17.76 -1.06 9.98
CA ASN A 337 16.35 -1.05 9.56
C ASN A 337 15.97 0.36 9.09
N ALA A 338 15.65 0.54 7.81
CA ALA A 338 15.21 1.82 7.27
C ALA A 338 13.67 1.98 7.25
N TRP A 339 12.93 0.97 7.74
CA TRP A 339 11.46 0.95 7.88
C TRP A 339 11.05 0.47 9.27
N HIS A 340 11.76 0.93 10.30
CA HIS A 340 11.52 0.52 11.68
C HIS A 340 10.11 0.92 12.14
N VAL A 341 9.52 0.11 13.04
CA VAL A 341 8.23 0.41 13.65
C VAL A 341 8.29 1.69 14.49
N ALA A 342 7.17 2.42 14.54
CA ALA A 342 7.07 3.67 15.28
C ALA A 342 7.26 3.46 16.79
N ALA A 343 7.86 4.44 17.48
CA ALA A 343 8.06 4.40 18.93
C ALA A 343 6.77 4.22 19.75
N LYS A 344 5.62 4.62 19.21
CA LYS A 344 4.29 4.42 19.80
C LYS A 344 3.68 3.03 19.57
N HIS A 345 4.29 2.20 18.70
CA HIS A 345 3.77 0.87 18.38
C HIS A 345 4.04 -0.12 19.51
N GLU A 346 3.08 -0.98 19.82
CA GLU A 346 3.19 -1.96 20.93
C GLU A 346 4.40 -2.90 20.82
N LEU A 347 4.81 -3.26 19.59
CA LEU A 347 5.97 -4.11 19.32
C LEU A 347 7.32 -3.35 19.31
N PHE A 348 7.31 -2.02 19.48
CA PHE A 348 8.53 -1.21 19.37
C PHE A 348 9.63 -1.67 20.32
N SER A 349 9.31 -1.76 21.62
CA SER A 349 10.32 -2.12 22.64
C SER A 349 10.91 -3.50 22.40
N TRP A 350 10.11 -4.45 21.93
CA TRP A 350 10.60 -5.78 21.60
C TRP A 350 11.54 -5.75 20.38
N ALA A 351 11.11 -5.14 19.28
CA ALA A 351 11.90 -5.06 18.04
C ALA A 351 13.20 -4.29 18.27
N PHE A 352 13.11 -3.11 18.89
CA PHE A 352 14.25 -2.23 19.11
C PHE A 352 15.31 -2.88 20.04
N ASN A 353 14.87 -3.52 21.14
CA ASN A 353 15.79 -4.22 22.04
C ASN A 353 16.47 -5.41 21.38
N MET A 354 15.76 -6.19 20.56
CA MET A 354 16.38 -7.27 19.78
C MET A 354 17.47 -6.75 18.83
N GLU A 355 17.22 -5.64 18.15
CA GLU A 355 18.21 -5.03 17.24
C GLU A 355 19.42 -4.49 18.02
N LEU A 356 19.20 -3.82 19.16
CA LEU A 356 20.29 -3.35 20.04
C LEU A 356 21.14 -4.52 20.56
N GLU A 357 20.53 -5.62 21.01
CA GLU A 357 21.26 -6.80 21.46
C GLU A 357 22.09 -7.43 20.33
N ASN A 358 21.54 -7.54 19.13
CA ASN A 358 22.23 -8.10 17.97
C ASN A 358 23.44 -7.23 17.55
N MET A 359 23.30 -5.90 17.63
CA MET A 359 24.41 -4.97 17.35
C MET A 359 25.52 -5.03 18.42
N ASN A 360 25.17 -5.30 19.69
CA ASN A 360 26.15 -5.39 20.77
C ASN A 360 26.89 -6.73 20.83
N ARG A 361 26.39 -7.76 20.11
CA ARG A 361 27.05 -9.09 20.02
C ARG A 361 28.12 -9.17 18.92
N LYS A 362 28.13 -8.23 18.00
CA LYS A 362 29.13 -8.11 16.92
C LYS A 362 30.29 -7.25 17.38
#